data_dc82b1f134c9d0c4a0c27030656deab0
#
_entry.id   dc82b1f134c9d0c4a0c27030656deab0
#
_cell.length_a   1.000
_cell.length_b   1.000
_cell.length_c   1.000
_cell.angle_alpha   90.00
_cell.angle_beta   90.00
_cell.angle_gamma   90.00
#
_symmetry.space_group_name_H-M   'P 1'
#
loop_
_entity.id
_entity.type
_entity.pdbx_description
1 polymer ?
#
loop_
_entity_poly.entity_id
_entity_poly.type
_entity_poly.pdbx_seq_one_letter_code
_entity_poly.pdbx_strand_id
1 'polypeptide(L)'
;MTSYTTAPAVERIAEKLIEQHHRHLLDVPIRYLWRDKAASSKGNVVLGKARKVTGLPAHLVHLVRKDEPPEEVEFFVLEIAADMWQTLTEPQRVALVDHELCHLGVEIPERADADRKLVIRGHDLEEFAAVVERHGLWRPAIETFRAAVDAQLTLDEAMRDG
;
A
#
# COMPACT_ATOMS: atom_id res chain seq x y z
N MET A 1 -9.87 -22.29 -4.84
CA MET A 1 -9.93 -21.16 -5.78
C MET A 1 -9.98 -19.88 -4.94
N THR A 2 -9.16 -18.89 -5.22
CA THR A 2 -9.17 -17.62 -4.49
C THR A 2 -10.36 -16.79 -4.95
N SER A 3 -11.15 -16.26 -4.01
CA SER A 3 -12.25 -15.37 -4.31
C SER A 3 -11.95 -13.93 -3.88
N TYR A 4 -12.60 -12.98 -4.56
CA TYR A 4 -12.45 -11.55 -4.30
C TYR A 4 -13.83 -10.91 -4.16
N THR A 5 -13.93 -9.99 -3.20
CA THR A 5 -15.13 -9.16 -2.99
C THR A 5 -14.70 -7.72 -2.69
N THR A 6 -15.60 -6.77 -2.83
CA THR A 6 -15.31 -5.36 -2.49
C THR A 6 -15.00 -5.19 -1.00
N ALA A 7 -14.08 -4.30 -0.66
CA ALA A 7 -13.60 -4.06 0.70
C ALA A 7 -13.91 -2.63 1.21
N PRO A 8 -15.18 -2.28 1.48
CA PRO A 8 -15.55 -0.92 1.88
C PRO A 8 -14.95 -0.47 3.21
N ALA A 9 -14.59 -1.39 4.10
CA ALA A 9 -13.90 -1.05 5.35
C ALA A 9 -12.46 -0.58 5.09
N VAL A 10 -11.76 -1.19 4.14
CA VAL A 10 -10.42 -0.77 3.71
C VAL A 10 -10.49 0.58 3.01
N GLU A 11 -11.47 0.76 2.12
CA GLU A 11 -11.70 2.01 1.39
C GLU A 11 -11.87 3.20 2.34
N ARG A 12 -12.72 3.11 3.36
CA ARG A 12 -12.91 4.17 4.36
C ARG A 12 -11.65 4.55 5.13
N ILE A 13 -10.78 3.59 5.43
CA ILE A 13 -9.49 3.85 6.07
C ILE A 13 -8.55 4.53 5.08
N ALA A 14 -8.49 4.01 3.84
CA ALA A 14 -7.64 4.54 2.79
C ALA A 14 -7.98 5.98 2.43
N GLU A 15 -9.26 6.33 2.30
CA GLU A 15 -9.70 7.71 2.02
C GLU A 15 -9.13 8.71 3.02
N LYS A 16 -9.23 8.40 4.32
CA LYS A 16 -8.66 9.27 5.39
C LYS A 16 -7.15 9.39 5.31
N LEU A 17 -6.47 8.26 5.06
CA LEU A 17 -5.00 8.24 4.93
C LEU A 17 -4.54 8.99 3.68
N ILE A 18 -5.26 8.88 2.58
CA ILE A 18 -4.96 9.59 1.34
C ILE A 18 -5.06 11.10 1.55
N GLU A 19 -6.11 11.58 2.21
CA GLU A 19 -6.28 13.00 2.53
C GLU A 19 -5.16 13.54 3.42
N GLN A 20 -4.70 12.75 4.39
CA GLN A 20 -3.74 13.15 5.40
C GLN A 20 -2.28 12.98 4.96
N HIS A 21 -1.96 11.84 4.31
CA HIS A 21 -0.59 11.39 4.09
C HIS A 21 -0.23 11.05 2.64
N HIS A 22 -1.21 10.74 1.79
CA HIS A 22 -1.00 10.29 0.41
C HIS A 22 -1.70 11.17 -0.61
N ARG A 23 -1.62 12.48 -0.47
CA ARG A 23 -2.34 13.45 -1.32
C ARG A 23 -2.09 13.29 -2.83
N HIS A 24 -0.98 12.69 -3.21
CA HIS A 24 -0.66 12.35 -4.60
C HIS A 24 -1.62 11.29 -5.20
N LEU A 25 -2.44 10.64 -4.37
CA LEU A 25 -3.41 9.63 -4.78
C LEU A 25 -4.87 10.15 -4.82
N LEU A 26 -5.13 11.44 -4.52
CA LEU A 26 -6.50 11.98 -4.40
C LEU A 26 -7.37 11.72 -5.64
N ASP A 27 -6.80 11.86 -6.82
CA ASP A 27 -7.53 11.69 -8.10
C ASP A 27 -7.14 10.40 -8.83
N VAL A 28 -6.51 9.46 -8.12
CA VAL A 28 -6.07 8.20 -8.71
C VAL A 28 -7.13 7.13 -8.50
N PRO A 29 -7.57 6.42 -9.56
CA PRO A 29 -8.52 5.32 -9.41
C PRO A 29 -7.88 4.15 -8.63
N ILE A 30 -8.49 3.80 -7.48
CA ILE A 30 -8.05 2.68 -6.64
C ILE A 30 -9.26 1.77 -6.38
N ARG A 31 -9.07 0.46 -6.48
CA ARG A 31 -10.04 -0.56 -6.12
C ARG A 31 -9.58 -1.30 -4.88
N TYR A 32 -10.48 -1.47 -3.92
CA TYR A 32 -10.21 -2.14 -2.65
C TYR A 32 -10.92 -3.48 -2.62
N LEU A 33 -10.16 -4.55 -2.46
CA LEU A 33 -10.69 -5.91 -2.53
C LEU A 33 -10.29 -6.73 -1.31
N TRP A 34 -11.26 -7.46 -0.79
CA TRP A 34 -10.98 -8.60 0.06
C TRP A 34 -10.54 -9.78 -0.79
N ARG A 35 -9.45 -10.40 -0.41
CA ARG A 35 -9.09 -11.76 -0.82
C ARG A 35 -9.49 -12.69 0.32
N ASP A 36 -10.20 -13.77 0.03
CA ASP A 36 -10.76 -14.69 1.03
C ASP A 36 -9.71 -15.24 2.01
N LYS A 37 -8.51 -15.58 1.53
CA LYS A 37 -7.42 -16.14 2.33
C LYS A 37 -6.10 -15.45 2.07
N ALA A 38 -5.29 -15.35 3.11
CA ALA A 38 -3.92 -14.87 2.99
C ALA A 38 -3.10 -15.76 2.03
N ALA A 39 -2.24 -15.14 1.24
CA ALA A 39 -1.23 -15.86 0.46
C ALA A 39 0.01 -16.09 1.31
N SER A 40 0.86 -17.00 0.86
CA SER A 40 2.20 -17.20 1.41
C SER A 40 3.25 -16.85 0.35
N SER A 41 4.26 -16.13 0.74
CA SER A 41 5.41 -15.82 -0.11
C SER A 41 6.70 -16.01 0.68
N LYS A 42 7.62 -16.83 0.17
CA LYS A 42 8.90 -17.13 0.83
C LYS A 42 8.75 -17.55 2.31
N GLY A 43 7.67 -18.28 2.64
CA GLY A 43 7.37 -18.73 4.01
C GLY A 43 6.67 -17.71 4.90
N ASN A 44 6.45 -16.48 4.43
CA ASN A 44 5.75 -15.43 5.16
C ASN A 44 4.29 -15.30 4.72
N VAL A 45 3.41 -14.95 5.65
CA VAL A 45 2.00 -14.63 5.37
C VAL A 45 1.93 -13.25 4.73
N VAL A 46 1.23 -13.14 3.60
CA VAL A 46 1.01 -11.89 2.87
C VAL A 46 -0.37 -11.34 3.25
N LEU A 47 -0.38 -10.31 4.08
CA LEU A 47 -1.59 -9.66 4.61
C LEU A 47 -2.29 -8.78 3.58
N GLY A 48 -1.50 -8.07 2.78
CA GLY A 48 -1.96 -7.17 1.73
C GLY A 48 -1.12 -7.27 0.47
N LYS A 49 -1.60 -6.70 -0.61
CA LYS A 49 -0.86 -6.59 -1.87
C LYS A 49 -1.38 -5.42 -2.70
N ALA A 50 -0.46 -4.54 -3.07
CA ALA A 50 -0.71 -3.49 -4.05
C ALA A 50 -0.44 -3.99 -5.47
N ARG A 51 -1.32 -3.66 -6.40
CA ARG A 51 -1.18 -3.98 -7.83
C ARG A 51 -1.53 -2.78 -8.69
N LYS A 52 -0.91 -2.73 -9.87
CA LYS A 52 -1.32 -1.84 -10.96
C LYS A 52 -1.99 -2.68 -12.05
N VAL A 53 -3.14 -2.20 -12.54
CA VAL A 53 -3.86 -2.82 -13.66
C VAL A 53 -3.75 -1.90 -14.88
N THR A 54 -3.17 -2.41 -15.96
CA THR A 54 -2.84 -1.67 -17.17
C THR A 54 -3.20 -2.46 -18.42
N GLY A 55 -3.16 -1.80 -19.58
CA GLY A 55 -3.33 -2.46 -20.87
C GLY A 55 -4.69 -3.14 -21.03
N LEU A 56 -4.71 -4.30 -21.69
CA LEU A 56 -5.95 -5.03 -22.00
C LEU A 56 -6.82 -5.34 -20.76
N PRO A 57 -6.30 -5.81 -19.63
CA PRO A 57 -7.12 -6.03 -18.44
C PRO A 57 -7.85 -4.77 -17.96
N ALA A 58 -7.20 -3.61 -17.99
CA ALA A 58 -7.81 -2.35 -17.61
C ALA A 58 -8.96 -1.97 -18.56
N HIS A 59 -8.76 -2.11 -19.87
CA HIS A 59 -9.80 -1.87 -20.87
C HIS A 59 -11.00 -2.81 -20.71
N LEU A 60 -10.76 -4.10 -20.42
CA LEU A 60 -11.84 -5.09 -20.25
C LEU A 60 -12.77 -4.74 -19.08
N VAL A 61 -12.25 -4.18 -17.99
CA VAL A 61 -13.07 -3.73 -16.85
C VAL A 61 -14.08 -2.69 -17.29
N HIS A 62 -13.70 -1.74 -18.13
CA HIS A 62 -14.60 -0.70 -18.63
C HIS A 62 -15.63 -1.24 -19.64
N LEU A 63 -15.24 -2.15 -20.53
CA LEU A 63 -16.14 -2.79 -21.48
C LEU A 63 -17.28 -3.56 -20.78
N VAL A 64 -16.97 -4.28 -19.70
CA VAL A 64 -17.96 -5.04 -18.92
C VAL A 64 -18.95 -4.10 -18.22
N ARG A 65 -18.51 -2.95 -17.76
CA ARG A 65 -19.36 -2.00 -17.02
C ARG A 65 -20.29 -1.19 -17.93
N LYS A 66 -20.04 -1.15 -19.24
CA LYS A 66 -20.76 -0.33 -20.23
C LYS A 66 -20.78 1.19 -19.89
N ASP A 67 -19.86 1.61 -19.06
CA ASP A 67 -19.65 3.02 -18.73
C ASP A 67 -18.78 3.65 -19.83
N GLU A 68 -18.88 4.97 -20.02
CA GLU A 68 -17.91 5.68 -20.84
C GLU A 68 -16.52 5.44 -20.26
N PRO A 69 -15.53 5.11 -21.11
CA PRO A 69 -14.17 4.90 -20.60
C PRO A 69 -13.70 6.21 -19.96
N PRO A 70 -13.22 6.19 -18.70
CA PRO A 70 -12.62 7.35 -18.08
C PRO A 70 -11.38 7.78 -18.87
N GLU A 71 -11.00 9.04 -18.76
CA GLU A 71 -9.75 9.53 -19.36
C GLU A 71 -8.54 8.67 -18.94
N GLU A 72 -8.54 8.17 -17.70
CA GLU A 72 -7.56 7.21 -17.22
C GLU A 72 -8.14 5.80 -17.13
N VAL A 73 -7.61 4.90 -17.95
CA VAL A 73 -7.98 3.48 -17.97
C VAL A 73 -7.23 2.68 -16.91
N GLU A 74 -5.99 3.06 -16.61
CA GLU A 74 -5.15 2.40 -15.60
C GLU A 74 -5.63 2.71 -14.18
N PHE A 75 -5.51 1.72 -13.29
CA PHE A 75 -5.91 1.87 -11.89
C PHE A 75 -5.09 0.98 -10.97
N PHE A 76 -5.12 1.31 -9.68
CA PHE A 76 -4.56 0.45 -8.64
C PHE A 76 -5.61 -0.48 -8.03
N VAL A 77 -5.13 -1.61 -7.52
CA VAL A 77 -5.89 -2.53 -6.69
C VAL A 77 -5.11 -2.77 -5.40
N LEU A 78 -5.78 -2.58 -4.27
CA LEU A 78 -5.33 -3.05 -2.97
C LEU A 78 -6.10 -4.30 -2.59
N GLU A 79 -5.40 -5.41 -2.46
CA GLU A 79 -5.94 -6.69 -1.98
C GLU A 79 -5.57 -6.85 -0.50
N ILE A 80 -6.54 -7.09 0.36
CA ILE A 80 -6.32 -7.39 1.78
C ILE A 80 -6.89 -8.78 2.10
N ALA A 81 -6.16 -9.58 2.87
CA ALA A 81 -6.57 -10.90 3.30
C ALA A 81 -7.67 -10.81 4.36
N ALA A 82 -8.89 -11.24 4.02
CA ALA A 82 -10.07 -11.13 4.89
C ALA A 82 -9.93 -11.97 6.17
N ASP A 83 -9.37 -13.17 6.07
CA ASP A 83 -9.13 -14.06 7.19
C ASP A 83 -8.17 -13.44 8.22
N MET A 84 -7.12 -12.81 7.76
CA MET A 84 -6.11 -12.15 8.61
C MET A 84 -6.60 -10.82 9.18
N TRP A 85 -7.38 -10.07 8.40
CA TRP A 85 -7.95 -8.79 8.85
C TRP A 85 -8.75 -8.90 10.15
N GLN A 86 -9.45 -9.99 10.34
CA GLN A 86 -10.24 -10.22 11.55
C GLN A 86 -9.37 -10.39 12.81
N THR A 87 -8.12 -10.83 12.66
CA THR A 87 -7.17 -11.00 13.77
C THR A 87 -6.44 -9.73 14.16
N LEU A 88 -6.50 -8.69 13.31
CA LEU A 88 -5.80 -7.42 13.53
C LEU A 88 -6.59 -6.48 14.45
N THR A 89 -5.88 -5.75 15.29
CA THR A 89 -6.43 -4.60 16.02
C THR A 89 -6.72 -3.42 15.08
N GLU A 90 -7.51 -2.46 15.54
CA GLU A 90 -7.80 -1.26 14.74
C GLU A 90 -6.53 -0.50 14.31
N PRO A 91 -5.56 -0.18 15.19
CA PRO A 91 -4.31 0.45 14.78
C PRO A 91 -3.51 -0.39 13.76
N GLN A 92 -3.50 -1.71 13.89
CA GLN A 92 -2.82 -2.59 12.93
C GLN A 92 -3.49 -2.58 11.55
N ARG A 93 -4.82 -2.48 11.50
CA ARG A 93 -5.58 -2.34 10.25
C ARG A 93 -5.24 -1.05 9.54
N VAL A 94 -5.20 0.06 10.28
CA VAL A 94 -4.80 1.38 9.74
C VAL A 94 -3.36 1.31 9.21
N ALA A 95 -2.42 0.76 9.99
CA ALA A 95 -1.02 0.61 9.57
C ALA A 95 -0.86 -0.28 8.34
N LEU A 96 -1.64 -1.37 8.22
CA LEU A 96 -1.61 -2.23 7.04
C LEU A 96 -2.08 -1.49 5.79
N VAL A 97 -3.18 -0.74 5.88
CA VAL A 97 -3.69 0.04 4.74
C VAL A 97 -2.70 1.13 4.35
N ASP A 98 -2.11 1.83 5.30
CA ASP A 98 -1.07 2.83 5.08
C ASP A 98 0.16 2.23 4.38
N HIS A 99 0.61 1.06 4.83
CA HIS A 99 1.69 0.30 4.19
C HIS A 99 1.39 0.01 2.70
N GLU A 100 0.20 -0.50 2.40
CA GLU A 100 -0.18 -0.80 1.01
C GLU A 100 -0.31 0.47 0.16
N LEU A 101 -0.78 1.58 0.73
CA LEU A 101 -0.82 2.87 0.04
C LEU A 101 0.58 3.41 -0.27
N CYS A 102 1.59 3.17 0.57
CA CYS A 102 2.98 3.56 0.30
C CYS A 102 3.55 2.91 -0.97
N HIS A 103 3.04 1.74 -1.37
CA HIS A 103 3.41 1.11 -2.63
C HIS A 103 2.88 1.83 -3.86
N LEU A 104 1.86 2.68 -3.73
CA LEU A 104 1.22 3.37 -4.86
C LEU A 104 1.95 4.67 -5.17
N GLY A 105 2.55 4.77 -6.34
CA GLY A 105 3.26 5.95 -6.79
C GLY A 105 2.66 6.55 -8.05
N VAL A 106 2.84 7.87 -8.20
CA VAL A 106 2.49 8.62 -9.40
C VAL A 106 3.72 9.38 -9.86
N GLU A 107 4.17 9.09 -11.07
CA GLU A 107 5.22 9.85 -11.74
C GLU A 107 4.60 10.87 -12.68
N ILE A 108 4.95 12.13 -12.50
CA ILE A 108 4.53 13.22 -13.38
C ILE A 108 5.66 13.45 -14.37
N PRO A 109 5.41 13.29 -15.69
CA PRO A 109 6.42 13.53 -16.71
C PRO A 109 6.85 15.00 -16.74
N GLU A 110 8.10 15.26 -17.11
CA GLU A 110 8.62 16.62 -17.31
C GLU A 110 7.93 17.34 -18.49
N ARG A 111 7.41 16.58 -19.45
CA ARG A 111 6.68 17.12 -20.62
C ARG A 111 5.22 17.37 -20.25
N ALA A 112 4.78 18.60 -20.46
CA ALA A 112 3.44 19.07 -20.12
C ALA A 112 2.29 18.36 -20.89
N ASP A 113 2.60 17.67 -21.99
CA ASP A 113 1.67 16.94 -22.86
C ASP A 113 1.65 15.42 -22.62
N ALA A 114 2.41 14.94 -21.63
CA ALA A 114 2.48 13.52 -21.32
C ALA A 114 1.62 13.18 -20.10
N ASP A 115 0.88 12.08 -20.20
CA ASP A 115 0.04 11.57 -19.11
C ASP A 115 0.88 11.15 -17.90
N ARG A 116 0.29 11.32 -16.70
CA ARG A 116 0.88 10.80 -15.47
C ARG A 116 1.01 9.27 -15.56
N LYS A 117 2.04 8.73 -14.93
CA LYS A 117 2.31 7.29 -14.92
C LYS A 117 2.10 6.72 -13.52
N LEU A 118 1.24 5.72 -13.42
CA LEU A 118 1.08 4.94 -12.19
C LEU A 118 2.23 3.94 -12.04
N VAL A 119 2.83 3.88 -10.86
CA VAL A 119 3.95 2.98 -10.57
C VAL A 119 3.76 2.26 -9.23
N ILE A 120 4.30 1.05 -9.11
CA ILE A 120 4.40 0.33 -7.83
C ILE A 120 5.79 0.55 -7.26
N ARG A 121 5.86 1.06 -6.03
CA ARG A 121 7.11 1.28 -5.28
C ARG A 121 7.46 0.06 -4.46
N GLY A 122 8.76 -0.23 -4.33
CA GLY A 122 9.28 -1.22 -3.39
C GLY A 122 9.36 -0.68 -1.96
N HIS A 123 9.71 -1.54 -1.03
CA HIS A 123 10.02 -1.16 0.35
C HIS A 123 11.33 -0.38 0.43
N ASP A 124 11.43 0.55 1.36
CA ASP A 124 12.66 1.33 1.60
C ASP A 124 13.80 0.45 2.13
N LEU A 125 13.46 -0.63 2.84
CA LEU A 125 14.40 -1.55 3.44
C LEU A 125 14.00 -3.01 3.27
N GLU A 126 14.91 -3.82 2.68
CA GLU A 126 14.92 -5.29 2.78
C GLU A 126 16.27 -5.71 3.37
N GLU A 127 16.27 -6.33 4.57
CA GLU A 127 17.47 -6.80 5.23
C GLU A 127 17.18 -7.97 6.18
N PHE A 128 18.19 -8.80 6.43
CA PHE A 128 18.12 -9.88 7.40
C PHE A 128 18.51 -9.39 8.79
N ALA A 129 17.69 -9.66 9.81
CA ALA A 129 17.99 -9.32 11.19
C ALA A 129 19.36 -9.81 11.62
N ALA A 130 19.76 -11.03 11.26
CA ALA A 130 21.06 -11.60 11.57
C ALA A 130 22.25 -10.84 10.95
N VAL A 131 22.06 -10.13 9.83
CA VAL A 131 23.08 -9.26 9.25
C VAL A 131 23.21 -7.99 10.07
N VAL A 132 22.08 -7.40 10.47
CA VAL A 132 22.08 -6.22 11.37
C VAL A 132 22.68 -6.54 12.74
N GLU A 133 22.38 -7.71 13.31
CA GLU A 133 22.98 -8.16 14.59
C GLU A 133 24.51 -8.28 14.50
N ARG A 134 25.05 -8.77 13.39
CA ARG A 134 26.50 -8.97 13.22
C ARG A 134 27.27 -7.74 12.80
N HIS A 135 26.66 -6.88 11.99
CA HIS A 135 27.34 -5.78 11.29
C HIS A 135 26.80 -4.38 11.62
N GLY A 136 25.75 -4.30 12.46
CA GLY A 136 25.12 -3.03 12.84
C GLY A 136 24.47 -2.29 11.68
N LEU A 137 24.51 -0.97 11.76
CA LEU A 137 23.92 -0.07 10.77
C LEU A 137 24.88 0.12 9.57
N TRP A 138 25.16 -0.95 8.85
CA TRP A 138 26.22 -1.01 7.86
C TRP A 138 25.92 -0.26 6.54
N ARG A 139 24.68 0.21 6.34
CA ARG A 139 24.29 1.05 5.17
C ARG A 139 23.26 2.12 5.55
N PRO A 140 23.22 3.26 4.80
CA PRO A 140 22.38 4.43 5.14
C PRO A 140 20.89 4.11 5.31
N ALA A 141 20.31 3.21 4.50
CA ALA A 141 18.90 2.84 4.60
C ALA A 141 18.52 2.24 5.96
N ILE A 142 19.43 1.46 6.59
CA ILE A 142 19.22 0.88 7.92
C ILE A 142 19.27 1.97 9.00
N GLU A 143 20.19 2.94 8.86
CA GLU A 143 20.29 4.08 9.77
C GLU A 143 19.02 4.94 9.71
N THR A 144 18.54 5.24 8.52
CA THR A 144 17.29 6.01 8.33
C THR A 144 16.10 5.30 8.94
N PHE A 145 15.99 3.98 8.74
CA PHE A 145 14.90 3.18 9.29
C PHE A 145 14.95 3.17 10.82
N ARG A 146 16.14 2.98 11.41
CA ARG A 146 16.35 3.06 12.87
C ARG A 146 15.95 4.43 13.42
N ALA A 147 16.35 5.51 12.78
CA ALA A 147 16.00 6.87 13.22
C ALA A 147 14.48 7.09 13.24
N ALA A 148 13.74 6.53 12.28
CA ALA A 148 12.27 6.58 12.26
C ALA A 148 11.66 5.81 13.45
N VAL A 149 12.20 4.64 13.80
CA VAL A 149 11.76 3.86 14.98
C VAL A 149 12.03 4.63 16.26
N ASP A 150 13.24 5.16 16.41
CA ASP A 150 13.64 5.93 17.61
C ASP A 150 12.75 7.18 17.79
N ALA A 151 12.41 7.88 16.71
CA ALA A 151 11.50 9.03 16.74
C ALA A 151 10.08 8.65 17.20
N GLN A 152 9.57 7.51 16.77
CA GLN A 152 8.25 7.02 17.19
C GLN A 152 8.24 6.64 18.68
N LEU A 153 9.28 5.98 19.18
CA LEU A 153 9.41 5.61 20.60
C LEU A 153 9.42 6.86 21.50
N THR A 154 10.12 7.91 21.07
CA THR A 154 10.16 9.19 21.81
C THR A 154 8.79 9.85 21.89
N LEU A 155 8.00 9.82 20.81
CA LEU A 155 6.63 10.34 20.79
C LEU A 155 5.71 9.55 21.73
N ASP A 156 5.81 8.22 21.71
CA ASP A 156 5.01 7.34 22.57
C ASP A 156 5.32 7.56 24.06
N GLU A 157 6.58 7.79 24.43
CA GLU A 157 7.00 8.13 25.78
C GLU A 157 6.41 9.48 26.21
N ALA A 158 6.52 10.51 25.38
CA ALA A 158 5.97 11.84 25.65
C ALA A 158 4.43 11.83 25.85
N MET A 159 3.71 10.95 25.14
CA MET A 159 2.27 10.81 25.30
C MET A 159 1.84 10.06 26.56
N ARG A 160 2.72 9.22 27.13
CA ARG A 160 2.43 8.48 28.38
C ARG A 160 2.66 9.33 29.64
N ASP A 161 3.55 10.31 29.57
CA ASP A 161 3.94 11.18 30.68
C ASP A 161 3.10 12.47 30.79
N GLY A 162 2.17 12.71 29.86
CA GLY A 162 1.24 13.85 29.82
C GLY A 162 -0.20 13.47 30.12
#